data_d399bc0d61b7857fd511b0405cc9ec4b
#
_entry.id   d399bc0d61b7857fd511b0405cc9ec4b
#
_cell.length_a   1.000
_cell.length_b   1.000
_cell.length_c   1.000
_cell.angle_alpha   90.00
_cell.angle_beta   90.00
_cell.angle_gamma   90.00
#
_symmetry.space_group_name_H-M   'P 1'
#
loop_
_entity.id
_entity.type
_entity.pdbx_description
1 polymer ?
#
loop_
_entity_poly.entity_id
_entity_poly.type
_entity_poly.pdbx_seq_one_letter_code
_entity_poly.pdbx_strand_id
1 'polypeptide(L)'
;WYQSLDSSVLERVSLLCHQADWLTSLLHGQTPVSDYHNALKLGYDVHALAYPNWLKGLPVASWLPAVKVPGEAIAPIATSVAKRFSIPKTCQICAGTTDSIAAFLASGASQVGEAVTSLGSTLVLKLLSPTPVDDQEFGIYSHRLGDLWLAGGASNTGGAVLQQYFSASELAALSAQIDISRPCALDYYPLPSPGERFPINDPDYAPRLVPRPESDTDFLYGMLDAIARIESEGYQKLQDLGASTLKRVYTAGGGAQNAKW
;
A
#
# COMPACT_ATOMS: atom_id res chain seq x y z
N TRP A 1 11.24 -11.81 17.31
CA TRP A 1 10.17 -12.81 17.25
C TRP A 1 10.70 -14.25 17.36
N TYR A 2 11.49 -14.79 16.40
CA TYR A 2 11.94 -16.18 16.46
C TYR A 2 12.72 -16.54 17.75
N GLN A 3 13.45 -15.59 18.31
CA GLN A 3 14.16 -15.78 19.59
C GLN A 3 13.25 -15.96 20.81
N SER A 4 11.98 -15.58 20.69
CA SER A 4 10.97 -15.77 21.73
C SER A 4 10.20 -17.08 21.61
N LEU A 5 10.48 -17.88 20.58
CA LEU A 5 9.84 -19.18 20.41
C LEU A 5 10.52 -20.24 21.27
N ASP A 6 9.74 -21.21 21.74
CA ASP A 6 10.25 -22.39 22.44
C ASP A 6 11.18 -23.19 21.52
N SER A 7 12.27 -23.74 22.06
CA SER A 7 13.24 -24.53 21.29
C SER A 7 12.59 -25.74 20.60
N SER A 8 11.61 -26.36 21.24
CA SER A 8 10.85 -27.48 20.64
C SER A 8 10.02 -27.07 19.42
N VAL A 9 9.64 -25.79 19.31
CA VAL A 9 9.00 -25.22 18.12
C VAL A 9 10.04 -24.94 17.06
N LEU A 10 11.17 -24.34 17.45
CA LEU A 10 12.26 -23.99 16.51
C LEU A 10 12.82 -25.23 15.80
N GLU A 11 12.98 -26.35 16.50
CA GLU A 11 13.44 -27.62 15.92
C GLU A 11 12.52 -28.19 14.82
N ARG A 12 11.25 -27.78 14.81
CA ARG A 12 10.26 -28.23 13.83
C ARG A 12 10.00 -27.23 12.68
N VAL A 13 10.58 -26.02 12.76
CA VAL A 13 10.44 -25.03 11.69
C VAL A 13 11.34 -25.43 10.54
N SER A 14 10.74 -25.62 9.37
CA SER A 14 11.46 -25.89 8.14
C SER A 14 11.40 -24.73 7.13
N LEU A 15 10.39 -23.86 7.25
CA LEU A 15 10.20 -22.73 6.35
C LEU A 15 9.42 -21.61 7.04
N LEU A 16 9.80 -20.37 6.75
CA LEU A 16 9.01 -19.17 7.00
C LEU A 16 8.39 -18.73 5.69
N CYS A 17 7.09 -18.52 5.67
CA CYS A 17 6.41 -18.04 4.48
C CYS A 17 5.22 -17.14 4.86
N HIS A 18 4.79 -16.31 3.93
CA HIS A 18 3.57 -15.54 4.08
C HIS A 18 2.35 -16.43 3.84
N GLN A 19 1.19 -16.00 4.33
CA GLN A 19 -0.06 -16.71 4.10
C GLN A 19 -0.34 -16.95 2.60
N ALA A 20 -0.02 -15.95 1.76
CA ALA A 20 -0.18 -16.05 0.31
C ALA A 20 0.69 -17.18 -0.28
N ASP A 21 1.95 -17.28 0.15
CA ASP A 21 2.89 -18.32 -0.30
C ASP A 21 2.40 -19.71 0.09
N TRP A 22 1.91 -19.85 1.34
CA TRP A 22 1.34 -21.10 1.83
C TRP A 22 0.10 -21.51 1.04
N LEU A 23 -0.86 -20.57 0.82
CA LEU A 23 -2.07 -20.85 0.04
C LEU A 23 -1.72 -21.25 -1.40
N THR A 24 -0.76 -20.56 -2.01
CA THR A 24 -0.28 -20.87 -3.37
C THR A 24 0.33 -22.26 -3.43
N SER A 25 1.09 -22.66 -2.39
CA SER A 25 1.69 -24.01 -2.32
C SER A 25 0.65 -25.14 -2.28
N LEU A 26 -0.52 -24.91 -1.69
CA LEU A 26 -1.63 -25.87 -1.72
C LEU A 26 -2.16 -26.11 -3.13
N LEU A 27 -2.02 -25.12 -4.03
CA LEU A 27 -2.47 -25.24 -5.42
C LEU A 27 -1.50 -26.04 -6.28
N HIS A 28 -0.19 -25.92 -6.08
CA HIS A 28 0.82 -26.66 -6.86
C HIS A 28 1.38 -27.89 -6.13
N GLY A 29 1.15 -28.04 -4.83
CA GLY A 29 1.55 -29.20 -4.04
C GLY A 29 3.05 -29.35 -3.78
N GLN A 30 3.82 -28.27 -3.91
CA GLN A 30 5.26 -28.23 -3.66
C GLN A 30 5.60 -27.27 -2.50
N THR A 31 6.87 -27.18 -2.12
CA THR A 31 7.36 -26.22 -1.12
C THR A 31 6.92 -24.80 -1.46
N PRO A 32 6.43 -24.02 -0.47
CA PRO A 32 6.04 -22.63 -0.68
C PRO A 32 7.19 -21.80 -1.26
N VAL A 33 6.86 -20.94 -2.21
CA VAL A 33 7.74 -19.97 -2.85
C VAL A 33 7.12 -18.60 -2.68
N SER A 34 7.91 -17.61 -2.27
CA SER A 34 7.46 -16.23 -2.11
C SER A 34 7.67 -15.40 -3.39
N ASP A 35 7.09 -14.23 -3.42
CA ASP A 35 7.41 -13.18 -4.39
C ASP A 35 8.18 -12.05 -3.70
N TYR A 36 8.84 -11.18 -4.48
CA TYR A 36 9.66 -10.14 -3.88
C TYR A 36 8.86 -9.02 -3.18
N HIS A 37 7.55 -8.87 -3.44
CA HIS A 37 6.70 -7.92 -2.71
C HIS A 37 6.38 -8.41 -1.30
N ASN A 38 6.10 -9.70 -1.15
CA ASN A 38 5.90 -10.32 0.15
C ASN A 38 7.23 -10.49 0.89
N ALA A 39 8.26 -10.99 0.22
CA ALA A 39 9.56 -11.27 0.80
C ALA A 39 10.29 -10.01 1.30
N LEU A 40 9.97 -8.82 0.79
CA LEU A 40 10.44 -7.54 1.33
C LEU A 40 10.22 -7.44 2.85
N LYS A 41 9.10 -7.95 3.34
CA LYS A 41 8.76 -7.98 4.78
C LYS A 41 9.59 -8.99 5.57
N LEU A 42 10.26 -9.91 4.90
CA LEU A 42 11.23 -10.86 5.47
C LEU A 42 12.67 -10.37 5.32
N GLY A 43 12.87 -9.13 4.88
CA GLY A 43 14.20 -8.53 4.71
C GLY A 43 14.86 -8.88 3.38
N TYR A 44 14.10 -9.30 2.36
CA TYR A 44 14.61 -9.48 1.00
C TYR A 44 14.96 -8.12 0.38
N ASP A 45 16.15 -8.00 -0.15
CA ASP A 45 16.59 -6.80 -0.86
C ASP A 45 16.03 -6.82 -2.29
N VAL A 46 15.05 -5.97 -2.54
CA VAL A 46 14.39 -5.87 -3.85
C VAL A 46 15.24 -5.15 -4.90
N HIS A 47 16.30 -4.45 -4.50
CA HIS A 47 17.28 -3.86 -5.43
C HIS A 47 18.25 -4.93 -5.95
N ALA A 48 18.85 -5.67 -5.02
CA ALA A 48 19.78 -6.74 -5.34
C ALA A 48 19.08 -8.04 -5.78
N LEU A 49 17.78 -8.17 -5.62
CA LEU A 49 16.98 -9.38 -5.81
C LEU A 49 17.58 -10.59 -5.06
N ALA A 50 17.98 -10.36 -3.82
CA ALA A 50 18.62 -11.36 -2.97
C ALA A 50 18.38 -11.07 -1.47
N TYR A 51 18.49 -12.09 -0.66
CA TYR A 51 18.61 -11.86 0.79
C TYR A 51 19.98 -11.27 1.12
N PRO A 52 20.06 -10.20 1.93
CA PRO A 52 21.32 -9.56 2.28
C PRO A 52 22.22 -10.45 3.15
N ASN A 53 23.54 -10.21 3.12
CA ASN A 53 24.50 -11.06 3.84
C ASN A 53 24.29 -11.07 5.35
N TRP A 54 23.86 -9.95 5.94
CA TRP A 54 23.57 -9.91 7.38
C TRP A 54 22.45 -10.88 7.76
N LEU A 55 21.41 -11.03 6.92
CA LEU A 55 20.30 -11.95 7.15
C LEU A 55 20.72 -13.41 6.92
N LYS A 56 21.55 -13.65 5.91
CA LYS A 56 22.13 -14.99 5.64
C LYS A 56 22.98 -15.51 6.78
N GLY A 57 23.54 -14.63 7.61
CA GLY A 57 24.31 -14.99 8.80
C GLY A 57 23.48 -15.34 10.03
N LEU A 58 22.17 -15.18 9.97
CA LEU A 58 21.28 -15.49 11.09
C LEU A 58 20.78 -16.94 11.05
N PRO A 59 20.46 -17.56 12.22
CA PRO A 59 19.90 -18.92 12.27
C PRO A 59 18.64 -19.11 11.43
N VAL A 60 17.83 -18.07 11.25
CA VAL A 60 16.60 -18.09 10.44
C VAL A 60 16.85 -18.20 8.93
N ALA A 61 18.06 -18.00 8.49
CA ALA A 61 18.41 -17.98 7.06
C ALA A 61 18.00 -19.27 6.34
N SER A 62 18.13 -20.41 7.02
CA SER A 62 17.75 -21.72 6.47
C SER A 62 16.25 -21.92 6.29
N TRP A 63 15.44 -21.04 6.89
CA TRP A 63 13.97 -21.09 6.82
C TRP A 63 13.38 -20.11 5.81
N LEU A 64 14.22 -19.26 5.19
CA LEU A 64 13.74 -18.26 4.24
C LEU A 64 13.29 -18.92 2.94
N PRO A 65 12.15 -18.51 2.37
CA PRO A 65 11.64 -19.08 1.12
C PRO A 65 12.50 -18.68 -0.08
N ALA A 66 12.47 -19.50 -1.12
CA ALA A 66 12.88 -19.05 -2.44
C ALA A 66 11.95 -17.90 -2.91
N VAL A 67 12.52 -16.92 -3.62
CA VAL A 67 11.78 -15.73 -4.05
C VAL A 67 11.77 -15.66 -5.56
N LYS A 68 10.60 -15.42 -6.14
CA LYS A 68 10.37 -15.25 -7.56
C LYS A 68 9.87 -13.84 -7.90
N VAL A 69 9.94 -13.50 -9.17
CA VAL A 69 9.31 -12.29 -9.70
C VAL A 69 7.79 -12.48 -9.67
N PRO A 70 6.99 -11.50 -9.21
CA PRO A 70 5.52 -11.56 -9.32
C PRO A 70 5.07 -11.90 -10.74
N GLY A 71 4.18 -12.88 -10.87
CA GLY A 71 3.72 -13.40 -12.15
C GLY A 71 4.59 -14.49 -12.77
N GLU A 72 5.80 -14.74 -12.26
CA GLU A 72 6.65 -15.83 -12.74
C GLU A 72 6.04 -17.20 -12.40
N ALA A 73 6.05 -18.15 -13.35
CA ALA A 73 5.52 -19.48 -13.12
C ALA A 73 6.32 -20.23 -12.05
N ILE A 74 5.61 -20.80 -11.08
CA ILE A 74 6.19 -21.67 -10.04
C ILE A 74 6.14 -23.12 -10.49
N ALA A 75 4.94 -23.62 -10.77
CA ALA A 75 4.71 -25.01 -11.18
C ALA A 75 3.31 -25.18 -11.81
N PRO A 76 3.06 -26.28 -12.52
CA PRO A 76 1.71 -26.65 -12.90
C PRO A 76 0.83 -26.91 -11.67
N ILE A 77 -0.46 -26.71 -11.80
CA ILE A 77 -1.45 -27.03 -10.77
C ILE A 77 -1.38 -28.52 -10.39
N ALA A 78 -1.48 -28.83 -9.09
CA ALA A 78 -1.50 -30.20 -8.61
C ALA A 78 -2.70 -30.98 -9.20
N THR A 79 -2.47 -32.21 -9.65
CA THR A 79 -3.50 -33.03 -10.31
C THR A 79 -4.77 -33.22 -9.47
N SER A 80 -4.62 -33.35 -8.15
CA SER A 80 -5.76 -33.46 -7.21
C SER A 80 -6.59 -32.20 -7.16
N VAL A 81 -5.96 -31.04 -7.18
CA VAL A 81 -6.59 -29.71 -7.17
C VAL A 81 -7.27 -29.45 -8.50
N ALA A 82 -6.58 -29.71 -9.60
CA ALA A 82 -7.15 -29.60 -10.96
C ALA A 82 -8.42 -30.43 -11.12
N LYS A 83 -8.40 -31.68 -10.63
CA LYS A 83 -9.56 -32.57 -10.66
C LYS A 83 -10.72 -32.08 -9.76
N ARG A 84 -10.39 -31.61 -8.55
CA ARG A 84 -11.38 -31.15 -7.56
C ARG A 84 -12.16 -29.92 -8.05
N PHE A 85 -11.48 -28.99 -8.72
CA PHE A 85 -12.06 -27.70 -9.15
C PHE A 85 -12.32 -27.62 -10.66
N SER A 86 -12.17 -28.74 -11.40
CA SER A 86 -12.35 -28.78 -12.85
C SER A 86 -11.48 -27.76 -13.61
N ILE A 87 -10.24 -27.55 -13.14
CA ILE A 87 -9.26 -26.67 -13.76
C ILE A 87 -8.41 -27.49 -14.75
N PRO A 88 -8.05 -26.95 -15.93
CA PRO A 88 -7.15 -27.64 -16.85
C PRO A 88 -5.79 -27.96 -16.18
N LYS A 89 -5.28 -29.18 -16.39
CA LYS A 89 -3.96 -29.59 -15.85
C LYS A 89 -2.79 -28.78 -16.39
N THR A 90 -2.98 -28.05 -17.49
CA THR A 90 -2.00 -27.14 -18.08
C THR A 90 -1.95 -25.78 -17.38
N CYS A 91 -2.87 -25.53 -16.41
CA CYS A 91 -2.86 -24.29 -15.63
C CYS A 91 -1.54 -24.16 -14.86
N GLN A 92 -0.87 -23.04 -15.03
CA GLN A 92 0.35 -22.68 -14.30
C GLN A 92 -0.02 -21.88 -13.06
N ILE A 93 0.56 -22.23 -11.94
CA ILE A 93 0.51 -21.46 -10.71
C ILE A 93 1.70 -20.51 -10.72
N CYS A 94 1.43 -19.22 -10.58
CA CYS A 94 2.45 -18.17 -10.64
C CYS A 94 2.67 -17.55 -9.26
N ALA A 95 3.85 -16.95 -9.06
CA ALA A 95 4.16 -16.13 -7.91
C ALA A 95 3.18 -14.95 -7.82
N GLY A 96 2.74 -14.65 -6.61
CA GLY A 96 1.73 -13.64 -6.33
C GLY A 96 2.30 -12.24 -6.17
N THR A 97 1.54 -11.43 -5.44
CA THR A 97 1.91 -10.07 -5.02
C THR A 97 1.14 -9.72 -3.76
N THR A 98 1.38 -8.54 -3.20
CA THR A 98 0.57 -8.01 -2.09
C THR A 98 -0.71 -7.35 -2.60
N ASP A 99 -1.73 -7.27 -1.73
CA ASP A 99 -3.01 -6.60 -2.01
C ASP A 99 -2.84 -5.16 -2.49
N SER A 100 -1.93 -4.41 -1.88
CA SER A 100 -1.70 -3.01 -2.23
C SER A 100 -1.03 -2.81 -3.59
N ILE A 101 -0.20 -3.77 -4.05
CA ILE A 101 0.36 -3.75 -5.40
C ILE A 101 -0.68 -4.24 -6.41
N ALA A 102 -1.47 -5.26 -6.05
CA ALA A 102 -2.59 -5.71 -6.89
C ALA A 102 -3.60 -4.58 -7.14
N ALA A 103 -3.91 -3.78 -6.11
CA ALA A 103 -4.77 -2.61 -6.25
C ALA A 103 -4.17 -1.54 -7.19
N PHE A 104 -2.85 -1.32 -7.14
CA PHE A 104 -2.17 -0.45 -8.09
C PHE A 104 -2.33 -0.98 -9.53
N LEU A 105 -2.02 -2.25 -9.76
CA LEU A 105 -2.14 -2.89 -11.08
C LEU A 105 -3.56 -2.84 -11.63
N ALA A 106 -4.56 -3.01 -10.76
CA ALA A 106 -5.98 -2.95 -11.14
C ALA A 106 -6.44 -1.56 -11.63
N SER A 107 -5.70 -0.48 -11.31
CA SER A 107 -5.98 0.86 -11.83
C SER A 107 -5.67 1.02 -13.33
N GLY A 108 -4.83 0.14 -13.89
CA GLY A 108 -4.32 0.23 -15.25
C GLY A 108 -3.15 1.19 -15.42
N ALA A 109 -2.67 1.85 -14.36
CA ALA A 109 -1.47 2.69 -14.42
C ALA A 109 -0.25 1.85 -14.82
N SER A 110 0.49 2.30 -15.82
CA SER A 110 1.61 1.54 -16.41
C SER A 110 2.75 2.41 -16.94
N GLN A 111 2.57 3.73 -17.00
CA GLN A 111 3.54 4.66 -17.54
C GLN A 111 4.25 5.45 -16.43
N VAL A 112 5.52 5.77 -16.65
CA VAL A 112 6.30 6.64 -15.75
C VAL A 112 5.60 7.99 -15.57
N GLY A 113 5.41 8.38 -14.31
CA GLY A 113 4.66 9.58 -13.91
C GLY A 113 3.16 9.35 -13.71
N GLU A 114 2.65 8.13 -13.96
CA GLU A 114 1.31 7.77 -13.53
C GLU A 114 1.32 7.34 -12.07
N ALA A 115 0.27 7.69 -11.35
CA ALA A 115 0.14 7.45 -9.92
C ALA A 115 -1.24 6.90 -9.57
N VAL A 116 -1.32 6.25 -8.44
CA VAL A 116 -2.59 5.84 -7.81
C VAL A 116 -2.68 6.44 -6.43
N THR A 117 -3.74 7.19 -6.20
CA THR A 117 -4.17 7.62 -4.87
C THR A 117 -5.26 6.71 -4.36
N SER A 118 -5.02 6.07 -3.24
CA SER A 118 -6.05 5.30 -2.54
C SER A 118 -6.69 6.17 -1.46
N LEU A 119 -7.94 6.57 -1.71
CA LEU A 119 -8.81 7.28 -0.77
C LEU A 119 -9.58 6.25 0.09
N GLY A 120 -8.85 5.59 0.96
CA GLY A 120 -9.37 4.60 1.90
C GLY A 120 -9.60 5.18 3.30
N SER A 121 -9.50 4.35 4.33
CA SER A 121 -9.45 4.81 5.73
C SER A 121 -8.27 5.75 5.96
N THR A 122 -7.16 5.50 5.26
CA THR A 122 -5.97 6.36 5.17
C THR A 122 -5.73 6.75 3.71
N LEU A 123 -4.99 7.84 3.51
CA LEU A 123 -4.56 8.31 2.20
C LEU A 123 -3.24 7.62 1.83
N VAL A 124 -3.21 6.87 0.74
CA VAL A 124 -1.99 6.20 0.27
C VAL A 124 -1.68 6.63 -1.15
N LEU A 125 -0.44 7.09 -1.36
CA LEU A 125 0.06 7.54 -2.65
C LEU A 125 1.06 6.52 -3.20
N LYS A 126 0.98 6.25 -4.51
CA LYS A 126 1.96 5.44 -5.24
C LYS A 126 2.20 6.06 -6.60
N LEU A 127 3.44 6.42 -6.87
CA LEU A 127 3.89 7.04 -8.13
C LEU A 127 4.86 6.12 -8.86
N LEU A 128 4.58 5.83 -10.12
CA LEU A 128 5.45 4.99 -10.95
C LEU A 128 6.67 5.79 -11.44
N SER A 129 7.86 5.32 -11.07
CA SER A 129 9.14 5.98 -11.31
C SER A 129 10.20 5.00 -11.82
N PRO A 130 11.15 5.41 -12.68
CA PRO A 130 12.28 4.58 -13.06
C PRO A 130 13.33 4.45 -11.95
N THR A 131 13.30 5.36 -10.98
CA THR A 131 14.20 5.38 -9.82
C THR A 131 13.43 5.12 -8.54
N PRO A 132 13.97 4.31 -7.61
CA PRO A 132 13.39 4.17 -6.28
C PRO A 132 13.57 5.45 -5.46
N VAL A 133 12.66 5.67 -4.54
CA VAL A 133 12.76 6.71 -3.50
C VAL A 133 12.49 6.02 -2.16
N ASP A 134 13.50 5.99 -1.32
CA ASP A 134 13.42 5.44 0.03
C ASP A 134 13.92 6.51 1.00
N ASP A 135 13.07 6.93 1.91
CA ASP A 135 13.36 7.95 2.90
C ASP A 135 12.71 7.62 4.24
N GLN A 136 13.56 7.32 5.24
CA GLN A 136 13.09 6.96 6.57
C GLN A 136 12.52 8.14 7.35
N GLU A 137 13.00 9.36 7.08
CA GLU A 137 12.51 10.56 7.73
C GLU A 137 11.03 10.82 7.42
N PHE A 138 10.62 10.54 6.18
CA PHE A 138 9.24 10.73 5.74
C PHE A 138 8.44 9.43 5.58
N GLY A 139 8.98 8.30 6.04
CA GLY A 139 8.30 7.01 5.94
C GLY A 139 8.02 6.58 4.51
N ILE A 140 8.83 7.04 3.56
CA ILE A 140 8.72 6.72 2.12
C ILE A 140 9.55 5.49 1.82
N TYR A 141 8.98 4.57 1.07
CA TYR A 141 9.69 3.41 0.55
C TYR A 141 9.12 2.99 -0.81
N SER A 142 9.98 2.37 -1.61
CA SER A 142 9.64 1.95 -2.96
C SER A 142 9.41 0.46 -3.06
N HIS A 143 8.35 0.07 -3.76
CA HIS A 143 8.16 -1.31 -4.18
C HIS A 143 8.68 -1.48 -5.61
N ARG A 144 9.43 -2.52 -5.86
CA ARG A 144 9.84 -2.85 -7.22
C ARG A 144 8.64 -3.34 -8.05
N LEU A 145 8.54 -2.92 -9.30
CA LEU A 145 7.53 -3.37 -10.25
C LEU A 145 8.18 -3.61 -11.61
N GLY A 146 8.72 -4.82 -11.84
CA GLY A 146 9.55 -5.10 -13.00
C GLY A 146 10.82 -4.26 -13.00
N ASP A 147 10.98 -3.44 -14.03
CA ASP A 147 12.12 -2.49 -14.16
C ASP A 147 11.80 -1.10 -13.59
N LEU A 148 10.61 -0.91 -13.07
CA LEU A 148 10.14 0.34 -12.48
C LEU A 148 9.95 0.19 -10.97
N TRP A 149 9.65 1.33 -10.32
CA TRP A 149 9.43 1.43 -8.90
C TRP A 149 8.13 2.17 -8.59
N LEU A 150 7.45 1.71 -7.58
CA LEU A 150 6.31 2.41 -6.99
C LEU A 150 6.81 3.15 -5.75
N ALA A 151 7.24 4.39 -5.94
CA ALA A 151 7.56 5.29 -4.85
C ALA A 151 6.27 5.73 -4.16
N GLY A 152 6.21 5.67 -2.84
CA GLY A 152 4.98 6.01 -2.16
C GLY A 152 5.10 6.26 -0.68
N GLY A 153 4.07 6.88 -0.15
CA GLY A 153 3.88 7.16 1.26
C GLY A 153 2.42 6.99 1.65
N ALA A 154 2.18 6.93 2.95
CA ALA A 154 0.84 6.77 3.49
C ALA A 154 0.62 7.74 4.66
N SER A 155 -0.30 8.69 4.47
CA SER A 155 -0.75 9.59 5.52
C SER A 155 -1.78 8.90 6.41
N ASN A 156 -1.86 9.35 7.66
CA ASN A 156 -2.89 8.93 8.60
C ASN A 156 -4.24 9.62 8.35
N THR A 157 -4.28 10.69 7.55
CA THR A 157 -5.54 11.29 7.09
C THR A 157 -6.30 10.36 6.14
N GLY A 158 -7.56 10.66 5.86
CA GLY A 158 -8.39 9.90 4.91
C GLY A 158 -9.81 9.70 5.40
N GLY A 159 -10.49 8.67 4.88
CA GLY A 159 -11.89 8.40 5.19
C GLY A 159 -12.19 8.14 6.67
N ALA A 160 -11.22 7.62 7.43
CA ALA A 160 -11.42 7.33 8.85
C ALA A 160 -11.71 8.59 9.68
N VAL A 161 -11.08 9.71 9.38
CA VAL A 161 -11.37 10.97 10.10
C VAL A 161 -12.74 11.51 9.73
N LEU A 162 -13.19 11.38 8.48
CA LEU A 162 -14.51 11.80 8.06
C LEU A 162 -15.62 11.03 8.80
N GLN A 163 -15.40 9.73 9.01
CA GLN A 163 -16.36 8.84 9.71
C GLN A 163 -16.49 9.12 11.20
N GLN A 164 -15.58 9.89 11.80
CA GLN A 164 -15.73 10.35 13.18
C GLN A 164 -16.82 11.43 13.34
N TYR A 165 -17.13 12.13 12.27
CA TYR A 165 -18.05 13.27 12.26
C TYR A 165 -19.35 12.98 11.52
N PHE A 166 -19.32 12.10 10.52
CA PHE A 166 -20.44 11.87 9.62
C PHE A 166 -20.64 10.39 9.31
N SER A 167 -21.88 9.96 9.29
CA SER A 167 -22.27 8.66 8.72
C SER A 167 -22.10 8.66 7.20
N ALA A 168 -22.11 7.48 6.58
CA ALA A 168 -21.99 7.37 5.12
C ALA A 168 -23.13 8.12 4.36
N SER A 169 -24.35 8.13 4.91
CA SER A 169 -25.48 8.85 4.33
C SER A 169 -25.32 10.37 4.44
N GLU A 170 -24.82 10.86 5.56
CA GLU A 170 -24.53 12.29 5.74
C GLU A 170 -23.40 12.75 4.84
N LEU A 171 -22.31 11.96 4.73
CA LEU A 171 -21.22 12.24 3.79
C LEU A 171 -21.74 12.40 2.36
N ALA A 172 -22.60 11.51 1.89
CA ALA A 172 -23.17 11.59 0.55
C ALA A 172 -24.07 12.84 0.38
N ALA A 173 -24.95 13.11 1.35
CA ALA A 173 -25.87 14.24 1.30
C ALA A 173 -25.15 15.60 1.38
N LEU A 174 -24.19 15.74 2.27
CA LEU A 174 -23.40 16.97 2.42
C LEU A 174 -22.47 17.19 1.23
N SER A 175 -21.80 16.13 0.73
CA SER A 175 -20.95 16.24 -0.46
C SER A 175 -21.70 16.76 -1.67
N ALA A 176 -22.95 16.36 -1.88
CA ALA A 176 -23.77 16.84 -2.99
C ALA A 176 -24.00 18.36 -2.96
N GLN A 177 -23.92 18.99 -1.78
CA GLN A 177 -24.13 20.41 -1.56
C GLN A 177 -22.85 21.25 -1.69
N ILE A 178 -21.68 20.62 -1.72
CA ILE A 178 -20.40 21.33 -1.82
C ILE A 178 -20.28 22.02 -3.18
N ASP A 179 -19.98 23.32 -3.13
CA ASP A 179 -19.60 24.12 -4.30
C ASP A 179 -18.08 24.26 -4.37
N ILE A 180 -17.45 23.42 -5.18
CA ILE A 180 -15.98 23.40 -5.39
C ILE A 180 -15.46 24.63 -6.16
N SER A 181 -16.32 25.47 -6.71
CA SER A 181 -15.87 26.71 -7.38
C SER A 181 -15.47 27.80 -6.38
N ARG A 182 -15.92 27.71 -5.15
CA ARG A 182 -15.51 28.61 -4.08
C ARG A 182 -14.18 28.14 -3.46
N PRO A 183 -13.20 29.03 -3.28
CA PRO A 183 -11.98 28.66 -2.55
C PRO A 183 -12.30 28.31 -1.11
N CYS A 184 -11.66 27.27 -0.58
CA CYS A 184 -11.74 26.93 0.83
C CYS A 184 -10.81 27.85 1.64
N ALA A 185 -11.36 28.51 2.68
CA ALA A 185 -10.59 29.37 3.56
C ALA A 185 -10.13 28.66 4.86
N LEU A 186 -10.46 27.36 5.00
CA LEU A 186 -10.18 26.59 6.21
C LEU A 186 -8.83 25.89 6.08
N ASP A 187 -7.91 26.23 6.96
CA ASP A 187 -6.58 25.63 7.02
C ASP A 187 -6.60 24.42 7.97
N TYR A 188 -7.21 23.32 7.51
CA TYR A 188 -7.31 22.09 8.28
C TYR A 188 -6.14 21.14 8.00
N TYR A 189 -5.91 20.26 8.98
CA TYR A 189 -5.13 19.02 8.84
C TYR A 189 -5.91 17.90 9.56
N PRO A 190 -6.78 17.19 8.86
CA PRO A 190 -7.69 16.23 9.46
C PRO A 190 -6.98 14.90 9.76
N LEU A 191 -6.83 14.58 11.04
CA LEU A 191 -6.30 13.31 11.52
C LEU A 191 -7.29 12.66 12.48
N PRO A 192 -7.39 11.32 12.51
CA PRO A 192 -8.27 10.63 13.45
C PRO A 192 -7.76 10.68 14.90
N SER A 193 -6.46 10.90 15.10
CA SER A 193 -5.75 11.06 16.38
C SER A 193 -4.42 11.76 16.12
N PRO A 194 -3.72 12.27 17.15
CA PRO A 194 -2.36 12.79 16.98
C PRO A 194 -1.44 11.76 16.33
N GLY A 195 -0.51 12.27 15.52
CA GLY A 195 0.51 11.53 14.80
C GLY A 195 0.28 11.48 13.29
N GLU A 196 1.29 11.88 12.54
CA GLU A 196 1.33 11.78 11.08
C GLU A 196 2.64 11.11 10.67
N ARG A 197 2.59 10.26 9.65
CA ARG A 197 3.76 9.53 9.14
C ARG A 197 4.21 10.01 7.76
N PHE A 198 3.34 10.67 7.00
CA PHE A 198 3.62 11.19 5.65
C PHE A 198 2.54 12.23 5.27
N PRO A 199 2.87 13.37 4.66
CA PRO A 199 4.22 13.82 4.26
C PRO A 199 5.04 14.48 5.39
N ILE A 200 4.57 14.50 6.63
CA ILE A 200 5.17 15.21 7.78
C ILE A 200 5.74 14.09 8.67
N ASN A 201 6.00 13.19 8.93
CA ASN A 201 6.55 12.24 9.90
C ASN A 201 6.79 12.83 11.30
N ASP A 202 5.71 13.10 11.98
CA ASP A 202 5.69 13.57 13.38
C ASP A 202 4.67 12.75 14.18
N PRO A 203 5.10 11.92 15.14
CA PRO A 203 4.22 11.09 15.95
C PRO A 203 3.29 11.88 16.89
N ASP A 204 3.61 13.14 17.15
CA ASP A 204 2.84 14.03 18.02
C ASP A 204 2.05 15.09 17.23
N TYR A 205 2.06 15.03 15.89
CA TYR A 205 1.39 16.01 15.05
C TYR A 205 -0.11 16.06 15.36
N ALA A 206 -0.56 17.19 15.89
CA ALA A 206 -1.93 17.37 16.34
C ALA A 206 -2.91 17.57 15.16
N PRO A 207 -4.09 16.97 15.17
CA PRO A 207 -5.13 17.30 14.21
C PRO A 207 -5.54 18.77 14.33
N ARG A 208 -5.76 19.43 13.20
CA ARG A 208 -6.19 20.84 13.13
C ARG A 208 -7.52 20.93 12.37
N LEU A 209 -8.61 21.12 13.11
CA LEU A 209 -9.99 21.22 12.60
C LEU A 209 -10.73 22.43 13.18
N VAL A 210 -9.99 23.49 13.46
CA VAL A 210 -10.51 24.77 13.99
C VAL A 210 -10.15 25.92 13.06
N PRO A 211 -11.04 26.92 12.93
CA PRO A 211 -12.36 27.03 13.50
C PRO A 211 -13.37 26.05 12.85
N ARG A 212 -14.33 25.53 13.62
CA ARG A 212 -15.44 24.77 13.07
C ARG A 212 -16.54 25.72 12.61
N PRO A 213 -16.92 25.73 11.32
CA PRO A 213 -18.05 26.53 10.82
C PRO A 213 -19.38 25.98 11.35
N GLU A 214 -20.43 26.81 11.33
CA GLU A 214 -21.80 26.41 11.70
C GLU A 214 -22.37 25.38 10.68
N SER A 215 -22.02 25.53 9.43
CA SER A 215 -22.42 24.63 8.33
C SER A 215 -21.60 23.34 8.31
N ASP A 216 -22.25 22.19 8.46
CA ASP A 216 -21.62 20.89 8.30
C ASP A 216 -21.11 20.65 6.87
N THR A 217 -21.76 21.26 5.86
CA THR A 217 -21.27 21.22 4.46
C THR A 217 -19.94 21.93 4.32
N ASP A 218 -19.79 23.13 4.93
CA ASP A 218 -18.51 23.85 4.89
C ASP A 218 -17.43 23.16 5.73
N PHE A 219 -17.81 22.52 6.84
CA PHE A 219 -16.88 21.73 7.64
C PHE A 219 -16.37 20.51 6.86
N LEU A 220 -17.25 19.77 6.21
CA LEU A 220 -16.88 18.65 5.35
C LEU A 220 -16.01 19.13 4.18
N TYR A 221 -16.38 20.24 3.53
CA TYR A 221 -15.62 20.82 2.45
C TYR A 221 -14.17 21.14 2.89
N GLY A 222 -14.00 21.77 4.06
CA GLY A 222 -12.68 22.06 4.62
C GLY A 222 -11.82 20.80 4.84
N MET A 223 -12.45 19.70 5.29
CA MET A 223 -11.73 18.42 5.46
C MET A 223 -11.33 17.80 4.13
N LEU A 224 -12.21 17.77 3.13
CA LEU A 224 -11.92 17.22 1.80
C LEU A 224 -10.84 18.03 1.08
N ASP A 225 -10.93 19.37 1.13
CA ASP A 225 -9.91 20.27 0.57
C ASP A 225 -8.54 20.05 1.24
N ALA A 226 -8.51 19.90 2.56
CA ALA A 226 -7.28 19.64 3.30
C ALA A 226 -6.66 18.29 2.91
N ILE A 227 -7.46 17.22 2.74
CA ILE A 227 -6.95 15.93 2.31
C ILE A 227 -6.38 16.03 0.89
N ALA A 228 -7.03 16.77 0.00
CA ALA A 228 -6.52 17.00 -1.36
C ALA A 228 -5.20 17.81 -1.36
N ARG A 229 -5.04 18.79 -0.46
CA ARG A 229 -3.77 19.50 -0.28
C ARG A 229 -2.67 18.56 0.24
N ILE A 230 -2.96 17.72 1.21
CA ILE A 230 -2.02 16.71 1.74
C ILE A 230 -1.60 15.73 0.63
N GLU A 231 -2.54 15.33 -0.24
CA GLU A 231 -2.24 14.52 -1.42
C GLU A 231 -1.25 15.24 -2.36
N SER A 232 -1.52 16.50 -2.69
CA SER A 232 -0.66 17.32 -3.55
C SER A 232 0.73 17.51 -2.95
N GLU A 233 0.82 17.83 -1.66
CA GLU A 233 2.09 17.96 -0.92
C GLU A 233 2.85 16.63 -0.90
N GLY A 234 2.14 15.52 -0.73
CA GLY A 234 2.73 14.19 -0.77
C GLY A 234 3.36 13.86 -2.12
N TYR A 235 2.69 14.14 -3.23
CA TYR A 235 3.27 13.94 -4.57
C TYR A 235 4.44 14.89 -4.83
N GLN A 236 4.35 16.14 -4.39
CA GLN A 236 5.47 17.08 -4.49
C GLN A 236 6.68 16.57 -3.70
N LYS A 237 6.48 16.08 -2.48
CA LYS A 237 7.54 15.50 -1.66
C LYS A 237 8.21 14.30 -2.37
N LEU A 238 7.45 13.41 -2.99
CA LEU A 238 8.02 12.29 -3.76
C LEU A 238 8.90 12.79 -4.92
N GLN A 239 8.46 13.84 -5.63
CA GLN A 239 9.23 14.43 -6.73
C GLN A 239 10.51 15.11 -6.23
N ASP A 240 10.44 15.87 -5.13
CA ASP A 240 11.59 16.57 -4.52
C ASP A 240 12.67 15.57 -4.06
N LEU A 241 12.27 14.36 -3.68
CA LEU A 241 13.15 13.25 -3.29
C LEU A 241 13.62 12.41 -4.48
N GLY A 242 13.28 12.78 -5.71
CA GLY A 242 13.82 12.16 -6.93
C GLY A 242 12.90 11.18 -7.66
N ALA A 243 11.63 11.06 -7.28
CA ALA A 243 10.65 10.36 -8.08
C ALA A 243 10.34 11.11 -9.38
N SER A 244 9.71 10.42 -10.32
CA SER A 244 9.23 11.04 -11.57
C SER A 244 8.25 12.17 -11.33
N THR A 245 8.25 13.13 -12.25
CA THR A 245 7.19 14.16 -12.30
C THR A 245 5.82 13.50 -12.49
N LEU A 246 4.87 13.89 -11.66
CA LEU A 246 3.48 13.44 -11.73
C LEU A 246 2.84 13.90 -13.06
N LYS A 247 2.20 12.99 -13.78
CA LYS A 247 1.50 13.26 -15.05
C LYS A 247 0.01 12.94 -14.98
N ARG A 248 -0.35 11.89 -14.23
CA ARG A 248 -1.73 11.43 -14.13
C ARG A 248 -1.95 10.71 -12.80
N VAL A 249 -3.08 10.96 -12.18
CA VAL A 249 -3.53 10.26 -10.97
C VAL A 249 -4.76 9.43 -11.31
N TYR A 250 -4.73 8.17 -10.88
CA TYR A 250 -5.90 7.30 -10.82
C TYR A 250 -6.34 7.23 -9.36
N THR A 251 -7.61 7.44 -9.11
CA THR A 251 -8.16 7.41 -7.75
C THR A 251 -8.83 6.06 -7.48
N ALA A 252 -8.53 5.47 -6.33
CA ALA A 252 -9.08 4.20 -5.86
C ALA A 252 -9.63 4.33 -4.43
N GLY A 253 -10.29 3.27 -3.94
CA GLY A 253 -10.88 3.25 -2.60
C GLY A 253 -12.28 3.84 -2.52
N GLY A 254 -12.85 3.84 -1.32
CA GLY A 254 -14.23 4.29 -1.10
C GLY A 254 -14.45 5.78 -1.40
N GLY A 255 -13.44 6.62 -1.12
CA GLY A 255 -13.49 8.05 -1.41
C GLY A 255 -13.56 8.39 -2.90
N ALA A 256 -13.07 7.51 -3.77
CA ALA A 256 -13.15 7.69 -5.23
C ALA A 256 -14.60 7.75 -5.77
N GLN A 257 -15.58 7.34 -4.98
CA GLN A 257 -17.00 7.45 -5.33
C GLN A 257 -17.57 8.85 -5.07
N ASN A 258 -16.86 9.69 -4.31
CA ASN A 258 -17.26 11.05 -4.00
C ASN A 258 -16.75 12.01 -5.07
N ALA A 259 -17.61 12.48 -5.94
CA ALA A 259 -17.26 13.40 -7.03
C ALA A 259 -16.80 14.79 -6.57
N LYS A 260 -16.86 15.09 -5.28
CA LYS A 260 -16.46 16.38 -4.69
C LYS A 260 -15.12 16.30 -3.95
N TRP A 261 -14.65 15.08 -3.74
CA TRP A 261 -13.36 14.83 -3.11
C TRP A 261 -12.21 14.89 -4.10
#